data_1fa5593581cd44b054e1fc785bc5b7ea
#
_entry.id   1fa5593581cd44b054e1fc785bc5b7ea
#
_cell.length_a   1.000
_cell.length_b   1.000
_cell.length_c   1.000
_cell.angle_alpha   90.00
_cell.angle_beta   90.00
_cell.angle_gamma   90.00
#
_symmetry.space_group_name_H-M   'P 1'
#
loop_
_entity.id
_entity.type
_entity.pdbx_description
1 polymer ?
#
loop_
_entity_poly.entity_id
_entity_poly.type
_entity_poly.pdbx_seq_one_letter_code
_entity_poly.pdbx_strand_id
1 'polypeptide(L)'
;SPFYLTGTGNDTILVRGITTFRDKTPLLNVVVDRGTNVTLGARLVESSNDDLPLEGLDVSAEFHDTWLNEVTSNSQGLVNFTFFIPNDHPLGQIDVLMYFNGSSTLYNTLTLISTITVRSPTFITVDNITDNPAAGESFNVTGSLTSNNGSSIIDRQGNTLAPSLIFKIDEFDDTFTVI
;
A
#
# COMPACT_ATOMS: atom_id res chain seq x y z
N SER A 1 -49.72 -31.04 -40.17
CA SER A 1 -49.21 -29.65 -40.13
C SER A 1 -48.71 -29.33 -38.71
N PRO A 2 -47.45 -28.94 -38.50
CA PRO A 2 -47.01 -28.46 -37.20
C PRO A 2 -47.69 -27.12 -36.94
N PHE A 3 -48.44 -27.02 -35.87
CA PHE A 3 -48.93 -25.74 -35.36
C PHE A 3 -47.82 -25.03 -34.65
N TYR A 4 -47.24 -24.03 -35.27
CA TYR A 4 -46.36 -23.10 -34.60
C TYR A 4 -47.20 -22.06 -33.88
N LEU A 5 -47.21 -22.10 -32.56
CA LEU A 5 -47.69 -20.98 -31.77
C LEU A 5 -46.63 -19.88 -31.88
N THR A 6 -46.94 -18.79 -32.55
CA THR A 6 -46.14 -17.57 -32.50
C THR A 6 -46.37 -16.96 -31.13
N GLY A 7 -45.56 -17.37 -30.17
CA GLY A 7 -45.45 -16.67 -28.89
C GLY A 7 -44.59 -15.44 -29.09
N THR A 8 -45.17 -14.25 -29.01
CA THR A 8 -44.43 -13.00 -28.86
C THR A 8 -44.13 -12.84 -27.37
N GLY A 9 -43.12 -13.53 -26.89
CA GLY A 9 -42.55 -13.27 -25.57
C GLY A 9 -41.48 -12.16 -25.72
N ASN A 10 -41.70 -11.01 -25.11
CA ASN A 10 -40.62 -10.00 -24.97
C ASN A 10 -39.84 -10.36 -23.74
N ASP A 11 -38.83 -11.23 -23.87
CA ASP A 11 -37.85 -11.46 -22.84
C ASP A 11 -36.74 -10.43 -22.96
N THR A 12 -36.49 -9.68 -21.87
CA THR A 12 -35.39 -8.74 -21.80
C THR A 12 -34.14 -9.47 -21.36
N ILE A 13 -33.15 -9.56 -22.23
CA ILE A 13 -31.82 -10.07 -21.89
C ILE A 13 -30.98 -8.89 -21.47
N LEU A 14 -30.50 -8.91 -20.21
CA LEU A 14 -29.52 -7.93 -19.74
C LEU A 14 -28.12 -8.43 -20.10
N VAL A 15 -27.48 -7.74 -21.03
CA VAL A 15 -26.07 -7.98 -21.38
C VAL A 15 -25.20 -7.00 -20.55
N ARG A 16 -24.24 -7.55 -19.80
CA ARG A 16 -23.28 -6.75 -19.01
C ARG A 16 -21.89 -6.86 -19.61
N GLY A 17 -21.18 -5.73 -19.66
CA GLY A 17 -19.76 -5.69 -19.97
C GLY A 17 -18.92 -6.29 -18.83
N ILE A 18 -17.82 -6.93 -19.20
CA ILE A 18 -16.83 -7.44 -18.23
C ILE A 18 -15.84 -6.33 -17.94
N THR A 19 -15.75 -5.92 -16.68
CA THR A 19 -14.83 -4.87 -16.22
C THR A 19 -13.55 -5.44 -15.65
N THR A 20 -12.45 -4.67 -15.76
CA THR A 20 -11.18 -4.98 -15.10
C THR A 20 -10.45 -3.70 -14.75
N PHE A 21 -9.52 -3.79 -13.77
CA PHE A 21 -8.54 -2.74 -13.50
C PHE A 21 -7.23 -3.02 -14.24
N ARG A 22 -6.71 -2.02 -14.93
CA ARG A 22 -5.42 -2.00 -15.61
C ARG A 22 -4.51 -0.93 -15.02
N ASP A 23 -3.23 -0.95 -15.40
CA ASP A 23 -2.25 0.12 -15.12
C ASP A 23 -2.20 0.51 -13.62
N LYS A 24 -2.12 -0.50 -12.75
CA LYS A 24 -2.17 -0.35 -11.30
C LYS A 24 -0.97 0.43 -10.75
N THR A 25 -1.24 1.36 -9.83
CA THR A 25 -0.23 2.10 -9.07
C THR A 25 -0.65 2.14 -7.59
N PRO A 26 0.21 1.85 -6.61
CA PRO A 26 1.55 1.28 -6.79
C PRO A 26 1.51 -0.13 -7.35
N LEU A 27 2.60 -0.53 -7.98
CA LEU A 27 2.82 -1.93 -8.33
C LEU A 27 2.92 -2.75 -7.03
N LEU A 28 2.65 -4.06 -7.13
CA LEU A 28 2.77 -4.98 -5.99
C LEU A 28 4.13 -4.84 -5.30
N ASN A 29 4.13 -4.90 -3.96
CA ASN A 29 5.33 -4.85 -3.10
C ASN A 29 6.07 -3.49 -3.09
N VAL A 30 5.39 -2.39 -3.32
CA VAL A 30 5.99 -1.07 -3.15
C VAL A 30 6.23 -0.79 -1.68
N VAL A 31 7.43 -0.29 -1.37
CA VAL A 31 7.82 0.11 -0.02
C VAL A 31 7.58 1.60 0.14
N VAL A 32 6.91 1.99 1.20
CA VAL A 32 6.53 3.38 1.51
C VAL A 32 6.90 3.73 2.95
N ASP A 33 7.22 4.98 3.19
CA ASP A 33 7.58 5.45 4.53
C ASP A 33 6.36 6.00 5.28
N ARG A 34 6.31 5.82 6.60
CA ARG A 34 5.40 6.57 7.47
C ARG A 34 5.58 8.07 7.27
N GLY A 35 4.53 8.85 7.49
CA GLY A 35 4.57 10.29 7.31
C GLY A 35 4.58 10.76 5.86
N THR A 36 4.31 9.87 4.90
CA THR A 36 4.27 10.20 3.48
C THR A 36 2.89 9.98 2.88
N ASN A 37 2.63 10.65 1.76
CA ASN A 37 1.46 10.38 0.94
C ASN A 37 1.74 9.24 -0.03
N VAL A 38 0.74 8.39 -0.22
CA VAL A 38 0.74 7.32 -1.22
C VAL A 38 -0.45 7.52 -2.15
N THR A 39 -0.23 7.30 -3.43
CA THR A 39 -1.30 7.31 -4.43
C THR A 39 -1.56 5.89 -4.91
N LEU A 40 -2.79 5.44 -4.73
CA LEU A 40 -3.33 4.23 -5.32
C LEU A 40 -4.11 4.64 -6.57
N GLY A 41 -3.75 4.09 -7.72
CA GLY A 41 -4.40 4.37 -8.98
C GLY A 41 -4.60 3.14 -9.84
N ALA A 42 -5.61 3.19 -10.68
CA ALA A 42 -5.82 2.19 -11.72
C ALA A 42 -6.68 2.78 -12.84
N ARG A 43 -6.73 2.07 -13.95
CA ARG A 43 -7.63 2.37 -15.05
C ARG A 43 -8.75 1.34 -15.08
N LEU A 44 -10.00 1.79 -14.93
CA LEU A 44 -11.20 0.97 -15.06
C LEU A 44 -11.56 0.86 -16.54
N VAL A 45 -11.63 -0.36 -17.05
CA VAL A 45 -11.89 -0.61 -18.47
C VAL A 45 -12.90 -1.74 -18.66
N GLU A 46 -13.56 -1.76 -19.82
CA GLU A 46 -14.34 -2.88 -20.30
C GLU A 46 -13.43 -3.85 -21.07
N SER A 47 -13.10 -4.98 -20.46
CA SER A 47 -12.16 -5.97 -21.02
C SER A 47 -12.74 -6.77 -22.20
N SER A 48 -14.05 -6.79 -22.35
CA SER A 48 -14.72 -7.44 -23.47
C SER A 48 -14.74 -6.60 -24.76
N ASN A 49 -14.26 -5.34 -24.67
CA ASN A 49 -14.23 -4.40 -25.78
C ASN A 49 -12.89 -3.67 -25.85
N ASP A 50 -11.82 -4.43 -26.14
CA ASP A 50 -10.43 -3.93 -26.33
C ASP A 50 -9.93 -2.96 -25.23
N ASP A 51 -10.26 -3.28 -23.95
CA ASP A 51 -9.93 -2.43 -22.81
C ASP A 51 -10.46 -0.98 -22.95
N LEU A 52 -11.69 -0.83 -23.47
CA LEU A 52 -12.34 0.47 -23.58
C LEU A 52 -12.41 1.18 -22.22
N PRO A 53 -11.87 2.40 -22.09
CA PRO A 53 -11.95 3.17 -20.86
C PRO A 53 -13.39 3.45 -20.43
N LEU A 54 -13.68 3.26 -19.15
CA LEU A 54 -14.99 3.53 -18.57
C LEU A 54 -14.96 4.85 -17.81
N GLU A 55 -15.66 5.84 -18.33
CA GLU A 55 -15.79 7.20 -17.79
C GLU A 55 -17.03 7.33 -16.91
N GLY A 56 -16.95 8.18 -15.88
CA GLY A 56 -18.11 8.57 -15.07
C GLY A 56 -18.60 7.52 -14.11
N LEU A 57 -17.77 6.51 -13.77
CA LEU A 57 -18.13 5.43 -12.85
C LEU A 57 -17.39 5.59 -11.51
N ASP A 58 -18.13 5.43 -10.43
CA ASP A 58 -17.60 5.62 -9.08
C ASP A 58 -16.89 4.36 -8.59
N VAL A 59 -15.69 4.58 -8.05
CA VAL A 59 -14.82 3.59 -7.46
C VAL A 59 -14.51 4.01 -6.03
N SER A 60 -14.61 3.06 -5.09
CA SER A 60 -14.23 3.23 -3.70
C SER A 60 -12.88 2.58 -3.44
N ALA A 61 -12.17 3.01 -2.42
CA ALA A 61 -10.96 2.34 -1.96
C ALA A 61 -10.94 2.22 -0.44
N GLU A 62 -10.20 1.22 0.04
CA GLU A 62 -10.01 0.95 1.46
C GLU A 62 -8.51 0.80 1.73
N PHE A 63 -8.04 1.48 2.76
CA PHE A 63 -6.70 1.38 3.28
C PHE A 63 -6.76 1.09 4.78
N HIS A 64 -6.23 -0.07 5.20
CA HIS A 64 -6.16 -0.48 6.60
C HIS A 64 -7.49 -0.26 7.34
N ASP A 65 -8.55 -0.92 6.88
CA ASP A 65 -9.92 -0.85 7.41
C ASP A 65 -10.55 0.56 7.41
N THR A 66 -9.94 1.50 6.68
CA THR A 66 -10.46 2.86 6.52
C THR A 66 -10.88 3.10 5.08
N TRP A 67 -12.15 3.42 4.89
CA TRP A 67 -12.68 3.79 3.59
C TRP A 67 -12.17 5.17 3.17
N LEU A 68 -11.68 5.25 1.95
CA LEU A 68 -11.34 6.51 1.29
C LEU A 68 -12.57 7.06 0.57
N ASN A 69 -12.56 8.35 0.26
CA ASN A 69 -13.65 8.96 -0.50
C ASN A 69 -13.76 8.32 -1.88
N GLU A 70 -14.99 8.19 -2.37
CA GLU A 70 -15.23 7.74 -3.74
C GLU A 70 -14.58 8.68 -4.76
N VAL A 71 -14.07 8.09 -5.84
CA VAL A 71 -13.50 8.81 -6.99
C VAL A 71 -14.18 8.34 -8.25
N THR A 72 -14.66 9.29 -9.03
CA THR A 72 -15.26 9.03 -10.33
C THR A 72 -14.17 8.90 -11.40
N SER A 73 -14.26 7.87 -12.23
CA SER A 73 -13.32 7.64 -13.33
C SER A 73 -13.40 8.74 -14.40
N ASN A 74 -12.26 9.18 -14.88
CA ASN A 74 -12.18 10.21 -15.93
C ASN A 74 -12.35 9.60 -17.33
N SER A 75 -12.23 10.43 -18.37
CA SER A 75 -12.39 10.02 -19.78
C SER A 75 -11.38 8.97 -20.26
N GLN A 76 -10.32 8.75 -19.51
CA GLN A 76 -9.34 7.70 -19.76
C GLN A 76 -9.58 6.47 -18.86
N GLY A 77 -10.67 6.46 -18.09
CA GLY A 77 -10.98 5.44 -17.11
C GLY A 77 -10.12 5.49 -15.84
N LEU A 78 -9.30 6.53 -15.66
CA LEU A 78 -8.37 6.63 -14.54
C LEU A 78 -9.10 7.02 -13.25
N VAL A 79 -8.75 6.34 -12.17
CA VAL A 79 -9.11 6.64 -10.78
C VAL A 79 -7.85 6.69 -9.94
N ASN A 80 -7.73 7.71 -9.09
CA ASN A 80 -6.57 7.89 -8.21
C ASN A 80 -7.03 8.28 -6.81
N PHE A 81 -6.55 7.55 -5.82
CA PHE A 81 -6.75 7.81 -4.41
C PHE A 81 -5.43 8.21 -3.78
N THR A 82 -5.37 9.35 -3.13
CA THR A 82 -4.19 9.75 -2.37
C THR A 82 -4.55 9.75 -0.90
N PHE A 83 -3.76 9.06 -0.10
CA PHE A 83 -3.92 8.97 1.34
C PHE A 83 -2.57 9.15 2.05
N PHE A 84 -2.65 9.65 3.27
CA PHE A 84 -1.48 9.86 4.12
C PHE A 84 -1.28 8.65 5.04
N ILE A 85 -0.04 8.17 5.15
CA ILE A 85 0.32 7.13 6.10
C ILE A 85 0.75 7.81 7.41
N PRO A 86 -0.01 7.68 8.50
CA PRO A 86 0.33 8.30 9.78
C PRO A 86 1.70 7.86 10.30
N ASN A 87 2.36 8.72 11.10
CA ASN A 87 3.66 8.40 11.69
C ASN A 87 3.63 7.24 12.69
N ASP A 88 2.48 6.97 13.27
CA ASP A 88 2.22 5.88 14.22
C ASP A 88 1.63 4.62 13.57
N HIS A 89 1.46 4.63 12.23
CA HIS A 89 0.92 3.49 11.51
C HIS A 89 1.77 2.22 11.75
N PRO A 90 1.16 1.02 11.93
CA PRO A 90 1.89 -0.24 12.04
C PRO A 90 2.82 -0.49 10.86
N LEU A 91 3.99 -1.10 11.12
CA LEU A 91 4.95 -1.47 10.08
C LEU A 91 4.58 -2.82 9.45
N GLY A 92 5.02 -3.02 8.21
CA GLY A 92 4.85 -4.27 7.50
C GLY A 92 3.90 -4.18 6.32
N GLN A 93 3.47 -5.33 5.84
CA GLN A 93 2.60 -5.44 4.67
C GLN A 93 1.16 -5.08 5.01
N ILE A 94 0.54 -4.32 4.14
CA ILE A 94 -0.85 -3.87 4.24
C ILE A 94 -1.49 -4.02 2.87
N ASP A 95 -2.69 -4.58 2.86
CA ASP A 95 -3.50 -4.65 1.66
C ASP A 95 -4.25 -3.32 1.47
N VAL A 96 -4.25 -2.85 0.25
CA VAL A 96 -5.02 -1.71 -0.22
C VAL A 96 -5.99 -2.22 -1.26
N LEU A 97 -7.25 -1.91 -1.07
CA LEU A 97 -8.32 -2.46 -1.90
C LEU A 97 -8.99 -1.34 -2.68
N MET A 98 -9.33 -1.62 -3.93
CA MET A 98 -10.21 -0.78 -4.74
C MET A 98 -11.44 -1.58 -5.12
N TYR A 99 -12.59 -0.95 -5.01
CA TYR A 99 -13.87 -1.57 -5.28
C TYR A 99 -14.62 -0.79 -6.35
N PHE A 100 -15.06 -1.51 -7.37
CA PHE A 100 -16.07 -1.05 -8.29
C PHE A 100 -17.35 -1.85 -8.06
N ASN A 101 -18.40 -1.22 -7.57
CA ASN A 101 -19.65 -1.88 -7.24
C ASN A 101 -20.51 -2.24 -8.45
N GLY A 102 -19.98 -2.02 -9.64
CA GLY A 102 -20.71 -2.22 -10.88
C GLY A 102 -21.72 -1.11 -11.15
N SER A 103 -22.21 -1.05 -12.37
CA SER A 103 -23.42 -0.29 -12.63
C SER A 103 -24.61 -1.25 -12.54
N SER A 104 -25.73 -0.77 -12.03
CA SER A 104 -26.92 -1.60 -11.78
C SER A 104 -27.42 -2.37 -13.03
N THR A 105 -27.06 -1.90 -14.21
CA THR A 105 -27.57 -2.40 -15.48
C THR A 105 -26.50 -2.83 -16.48
N LEU A 106 -25.26 -2.32 -16.40
CA LEU A 106 -24.30 -2.44 -17.50
C LEU A 106 -23.04 -3.23 -17.15
N TYR A 107 -22.52 -3.12 -15.93
CA TYR A 107 -21.21 -3.67 -15.59
C TYR A 107 -21.26 -4.52 -14.31
N ASN A 108 -20.40 -5.53 -14.26
CA ASN A 108 -20.24 -6.37 -13.06
C ASN A 108 -19.39 -5.66 -11.99
N THR A 109 -19.50 -6.14 -10.75
CA THR A 109 -18.66 -5.72 -9.64
C THR A 109 -17.22 -6.20 -9.82
N LEU A 110 -16.27 -5.44 -9.27
CA LEU A 110 -14.85 -5.75 -9.37
C LEU A 110 -14.13 -5.32 -8.10
N THR A 111 -13.18 -6.14 -7.63
CA THR A 111 -12.28 -5.81 -6.54
C THR A 111 -10.85 -5.96 -7.01
N LEU A 112 -10.01 -4.98 -6.69
CA LEU A 112 -8.58 -5.02 -6.90
C LEU A 112 -7.89 -4.99 -5.53
N ILE A 113 -6.93 -5.89 -5.33
CA ILE A 113 -6.05 -5.91 -4.16
C ILE A 113 -4.65 -5.51 -4.60
N SER A 114 -4.05 -4.58 -3.88
CA SER A 114 -2.65 -4.20 -4.00
C SER A 114 -2.01 -4.23 -2.61
N THR A 115 -0.77 -4.72 -2.52
CA THR A 115 -0.05 -4.81 -1.25
C THR A 115 1.07 -3.79 -1.24
N ILE A 116 1.14 -2.99 -0.19
CA ILE A 116 2.26 -2.10 0.09
C ILE A 116 2.98 -2.54 1.36
N THR A 117 4.28 -2.22 1.47
CA THR A 117 5.05 -2.44 2.69
C THR A 117 5.35 -1.11 3.35
N VAL A 118 4.78 -0.89 4.52
CA VAL A 118 5.04 0.32 5.32
C VAL A 118 6.29 0.12 6.16
N ARG A 119 7.23 1.05 6.07
CA ARG A 119 8.43 1.10 6.90
C ARG A 119 8.51 2.43 7.65
N SER A 120 9.40 2.51 8.62
CA SER A 120 9.71 3.74 9.34
C SER A 120 11.12 4.16 9.04
N PRO A 121 11.38 5.42 8.71
CA PRO A 121 12.72 5.99 8.86
C PRO A 121 13.20 5.81 10.30
N THR A 122 14.45 5.42 10.46
CA THR A 122 15.06 5.22 11.76
C THR A 122 16.18 6.23 11.98
N PHE A 123 16.33 6.66 13.22
CA PHE A 123 17.33 7.62 13.62
C PHE A 123 18.20 7.01 14.72
N ILE A 124 19.51 7.15 14.58
CA ILE A 124 20.48 6.75 15.58
C ILE A 124 21.02 8.05 16.21
N THR A 125 20.92 8.15 17.52
CA THR A 125 21.58 9.20 18.28
C THR A 125 22.66 8.57 19.16
N VAL A 126 23.84 9.18 19.19
CA VAL A 126 24.88 8.82 20.14
C VAL A 126 24.81 9.81 21.29
N ASP A 127 24.47 9.32 22.48
CA ASP A 127 24.24 10.16 23.65
C ASP A 127 25.54 10.39 24.44
N ASN A 128 26.39 9.36 24.53
CA ASN A 128 27.68 9.48 25.22
C ASN A 128 28.70 8.49 24.64
N ILE A 129 29.94 8.94 24.62
CA ILE A 129 31.12 8.10 24.40
C ILE A 129 31.99 8.29 25.64
N THR A 130 32.43 7.21 26.27
CA THR A 130 33.33 7.29 27.43
C THR A 130 34.58 8.06 27.06
N ASP A 131 34.93 9.09 27.87
CA ASP A 131 35.99 10.03 27.57
C ASP A 131 37.34 9.35 27.36
N ASN A 132 37.99 9.65 26.23
CA ASN A 132 39.39 9.41 25.89
C ASN A 132 39.99 8.11 26.45
N PRO A 133 39.55 6.92 26.06
CA PRO A 133 40.14 5.68 26.53
C PRO A 133 41.62 5.62 26.10
N ALA A 134 42.49 5.21 27.00
CA ALA A 134 43.88 4.94 26.65
C ALA A 134 43.97 3.71 25.73
N ALA A 135 45.07 3.62 24.98
CA ALA A 135 45.28 2.48 24.10
C ALA A 135 45.23 1.15 24.89
N GLY A 136 44.30 0.25 24.47
CA GLY A 136 44.04 -1.04 25.14
C GLY A 136 42.97 -1.01 26.21
N GLU A 137 42.32 0.12 26.48
CA GLU A 137 41.19 0.23 27.38
C GLU A 137 39.87 0.05 26.65
N SER A 138 38.90 -0.52 27.35
CA SER A 138 37.54 -0.60 26.87
C SER A 138 36.82 0.72 26.95
N PHE A 139 36.00 1.05 25.98
CA PHE A 139 35.13 2.22 26.05
C PHE A 139 33.68 1.81 25.76
N ASN A 140 32.74 2.59 26.27
CA ASN A 140 31.32 2.39 26.03
C ASN A 140 30.79 3.50 25.14
N VAL A 141 29.98 3.12 24.16
CA VAL A 141 29.16 4.04 23.37
C VAL A 141 27.72 3.78 23.74
N THR A 142 27.02 4.81 24.20
CA THR A 142 25.58 4.74 24.48
C THR A 142 24.83 5.61 23.51
N GLY A 143 23.67 5.14 23.10
CA GLY A 143 22.84 5.86 22.15
C GLY A 143 21.44 5.25 22.09
N SER A 144 20.62 5.85 21.28
CA SER A 144 19.26 5.36 21.06
C SER A 144 18.98 5.18 19.56
N LEU A 145 18.17 4.17 19.27
CA LEU A 145 17.60 3.93 17.95
C LEU A 145 16.10 4.12 18.04
N THR A 146 15.60 5.10 17.32
CA THR A 146 14.17 5.46 17.34
C THR A 146 13.58 5.49 15.93
N SER A 147 12.29 5.30 15.86
CA SER A 147 11.51 5.52 14.64
C SER A 147 11.25 7.03 14.45
N ASN A 148 10.68 7.40 13.31
CA ASN A 148 10.37 8.80 12.98
C ASN A 148 9.40 9.50 13.95
N ASN A 149 8.67 8.74 14.77
CA ASN A 149 7.80 9.30 15.83
C ASN A 149 8.44 9.25 17.23
N GLY A 150 9.73 8.91 17.32
CA GLY A 150 10.46 8.81 18.58
C GLY A 150 10.16 7.55 19.42
N SER A 151 9.30 6.67 18.96
CA SER A 151 8.98 5.45 19.68
C SER A 151 9.94 4.31 19.33
N SER A 152 9.92 3.26 20.15
CA SER A 152 10.61 2.00 19.88
C SER A 152 10.18 1.44 18.53
N ILE A 153 11.09 0.75 17.86
CA ILE A 153 10.81 0.09 16.59
C ILE A 153 9.99 -1.17 16.89
N ILE A 154 8.78 -1.22 16.40
CA ILE A 154 7.86 -2.34 16.58
C ILE A 154 7.40 -2.89 15.21
N ASP A 155 7.11 -4.18 15.17
CA ASP A 155 6.47 -4.82 14.01
C ASP A 155 4.94 -4.57 14.01
N ARG A 156 4.25 -5.14 13.00
CA ARG A 156 2.78 -5.04 12.85
C ARG A 156 2.03 -5.67 14.04
N GLN A 157 2.64 -6.64 14.72
CA GLN A 157 2.09 -7.34 15.87
C GLN A 157 2.35 -6.61 17.20
N GLY A 158 3.09 -5.49 17.15
CA GLY A 158 3.45 -4.71 18.34
C GLY A 158 4.68 -5.23 19.09
N ASN A 159 5.42 -6.20 18.52
CA ASN A 159 6.66 -6.69 19.13
C ASN A 159 7.78 -5.68 18.87
N THR A 160 8.61 -5.44 19.90
CA THR A 160 9.83 -4.65 19.74
C THR A 160 10.80 -5.39 18.84
N LEU A 161 11.21 -4.75 17.74
CA LEU A 161 12.29 -5.25 16.91
C LEU A 161 13.62 -4.88 17.57
N ALA A 162 14.51 -5.87 17.71
CA ALA A 162 15.90 -5.66 18.12
C ALA A 162 16.78 -5.66 16.86
N PRO A 163 16.98 -4.51 16.21
CA PRO A 163 17.82 -4.45 15.02
C PRO A 163 19.28 -4.63 15.42
N SER A 164 20.04 -5.38 14.61
CA SER A 164 21.49 -5.42 14.74
C SER A 164 22.07 -4.09 14.29
N LEU A 165 22.82 -3.45 15.17
CA LEU A 165 23.57 -2.25 14.85
C LEU A 165 25.04 -2.63 14.66
N ILE A 166 25.63 -2.15 13.56
CA ILE A 166 27.06 -2.32 13.29
C ILE A 166 27.72 -0.97 13.46
N PHE A 167 28.64 -0.86 14.41
CA PHE A 167 29.51 0.30 14.55
C PHE A 167 30.80 0.03 13.82
N LYS A 168 31.25 0.99 13.01
CA LYS A 168 32.57 0.98 12.39
C LYS A 168 33.37 2.15 12.93
N ILE A 169 34.58 1.85 13.43
CA ILE A 169 35.55 2.85 13.85
C ILE A 169 36.55 2.99 12.71
N ASP A 170 36.66 4.20 12.15
CA ASP A 170 37.32 4.47 10.85
C ASP A 170 38.83 4.20 10.80
N GLU A 171 39.52 4.08 11.93
CA GLU A 171 40.98 3.85 11.95
C GLU A 171 41.36 2.40 12.32
N PHE A 172 40.38 1.57 12.72
CA PHE A 172 40.58 0.17 13.01
C PHE A 172 39.49 -0.62 12.28
N ASP A 173 39.89 -1.57 11.47
CA ASP A 173 38.98 -2.38 10.63
C ASP A 173 38.13 -3.37 11.46
N ASP A 174 37.86 -3.03 12.73
CA ASP A 174 37.10 -3.83 13.67
C ASP A 174 35.62 -3.46 13.64
N THR A 175 34.79 -4.45 13.37
CA THR A 175 33.34 -4.36 13.45
C THR A 175 32.83 -4.87 14.79
N PHE A 176 32.02 -4.06 15.48
CA PHE A 176 31.37 -4.45 16.74
C PHE A 176 29.90 -4.74 16.50
N THR A 177 29.43 -5.85 17.07
CA THR A 177 27.99 -6.16 17.09
C THR A 177 27.42 -5.70 18.42
N VAL A 178 26.39 -4.86 18.37
CA VAL A 178 25.63 -4.50 19.57
C VAL A 178 24.59 -5.59 19.84
N ILE A 179 24.56 -6.08 21.06
CA ILE A 179 23.64 -7.10 21.54
C ILE A 179 22.43 -6.40 22.18
#